data_2431b5175ce756b0db707a9a0e6a97af
#
_entry.id   2431b5175ce756b0db707a9a0e6a97af
#
_cell.length_a   1.000
_cell.length_b   1.000
_cell.length_c   1.000
_cell.angle_alpha   90.00
_cell.angle_beta   90.00
_cell.angle_gamma   90.00
#
_symmetry.space_group_name_H-M   'P 1'
#
loop_
_entity.id
_entity.type
_entity.pdbx_description
1 polymer ?
#
loop_
_entity_poly.entity_id
_entity_poly.type
_entity_poly.pdbx_seq_one_letter_code
_entity_poly.pdbx_strand_id
1 'polypeptide(L)'
;MAGAVGPYRSRPMDLKLHRPQMTCATTGRPFAPGEMFYSALVRRRGAVERLDMAAEVWQGPPEESIAWWRSRYPQAGAAGPTLAPPDVLLDALESLEAGGDDPLRYMLALQLVRRRVLRIVDDPAAESDEGTLTFTCRKRDREYRVRLVDAAEAAADGVEARLAALLWSGDAA
;
A
#
# COMPACT_ATOMS: atom_id res chain seq x y z
N MET A 1 -6.87 -12.79 46.91
CA MET A 1 -6.72 -11.40 46.42
C MET A 1 -6.38 -11.49 44.95
N ALA A 2 -7.40 -11.36 44.09
CA ALA A 2 -7.26 -11.45 42.65
C ALA A 2 -7.00 -10.03 42.08
N GLY A 3 -5.80 -9.82 41.54
CA GLY A 3 -5.44 -8.59 40.87
C GLY A 3 -6.08 -8.50 39.49
N ALA A 4 -6.99 -7.54 39.28
CA ALA A 4 -7.61 -7.25 38.02
C ALA A 4 -6.59 -6.66 37.05
N VAL A 5 -6.30 -7.38 35.96
CA VAL A 5 -5.57 -6.86 34.80
C VAL A 5 -6.53 -5.96 34.04
N GLY A 6 -6.31 -4.66 34.11
CA GLY A 6 -7.10 -3.66 33.37
C GLY A 6 -6.87 -3.79 31.85
N PRO A 7 -7.86 -3.38 31.03
CA PRO A 7 -7.76 -3.51 29.59
C PRO A 7 -6.64 -2.62 29.04
N TYR A 8 -5.73 -3.25 28.30
CA TYR A 8 -4.67 -2.61 27.55
C TYR A 8 -5.29 -1.70 26.47
N ARG A 9 -5.40 -0.42 26.76
CA ARG A 9 -5.79 0.58 25.75
C ARG A 9 -4.60 0.77 24.80
N SER A 10 -4.59 0.07 23.68
CA SER A 10 -3.71 0.38 22.57
C SER A 10 -4.04 1.79 22.06
N ARG A 11 -3.18 2.76 22.35
CA ARG A 11 -3.21 4.06 21.68
C ARG A 11 -2.95 3.83 20.20
N PRO A 12 -3.79 4.35 19.28
CA PRO A 12 -3.45 4.32 17.88
C PRO A 12 -2.15 5.09 17.70
N MET A 13 -1.10 4.41 17.23
CA MET A 13 0.12 5.07 16.80
C MET A 13 -0.20 5.86 15.54
N ASP A 14 -0.29 7.19 15.65
CA ASP A 14 -0.41 8.09 14.52
C ASP A 14 0.95 8.20 13.83
N LEU A 15 1.26 7.18 13.02
CA LEU A 15 2.52 7.08 12.30
C LEU A 15 2.45 7.99 11.06
N LYS A 16 2.82 9.25 11.20
CA LYS A 16 3.05 10.16 10.04
C LYS A 16 4.32 9.76 9.26
N LEU A 17 4.39 8.50 8.84
CA LEU A 17 5.57 7.90 8.19
C LEU A 17 5.59 8.06 6.66
N HIS A 18 4.64 8.81 6.08
CA HIS A 18 4.31 8.69 4.67
C HIS A 18 5.17 9.53 3.72
N ARG A 19 6.02 10.43 4.21
CA ARG A 19 6.87 11.24 3.34
C ARG A 19 8.33 11.16 3.74
N PRO A 20 9.24 10.99 2.77
CA PRO A 20 10.68 11.13 3.03
C PRO A 20 10.97 12.51 3.62
N GLN A 21 11.93 12.58 4.52
CA GLN A 21 12.50 13.85 4.93
C GLN A 21 13.23 14.45 3.73
N MET A 22 13.24 15.76 3.61
CA MET A 22 13.91 16.42 2.48
C MET A 22 15.43 16.48 2.64
N THR A 23 15.95 16.12 3.81
CA THR A 23 17.35 16.23 4.20
C THR A 23 17.86 14.95 4.85
N CYS A 24 19.15 14.69 4.68
CA CYS A 24 19.83 13.60 5.36
C CYS A 24 19.92 13.86 6.87
N ALA A 25 19.46 12.91 7.67
CA ALA A 25 19.46 13.03 9.14
C ALA A 25 20.86 13.14 9.75
N THR A 26 21.89 12.63 9.07
CA THR A 26 23.28 12.64 9.55
C THR A 26 24.01 13.91 9.15
N THR A 27 23.86 14.36 7.89
CA THR A 27 24.64 15.49 7.35
C THR A 27 23.85 16.80 7.27
N GLY A 28 22.53 16.76 7.42
CA GLY A 28 21.63 17.90 7.20
C GLY A 28 21.52 18.33 5.73
N ARG A 29 22.23 17.67 4.82
CA ARG A 29 22.23 17.97 3.39
C ARG A 29 20.88 17.61 2.76
N PRO A 30 20.32 18.45 1.89
CA PRO A 30 19.14 18.07 1.11
C PRO A 30 19.47 16.94 0.13
N PHE A 31 18.50 16.07 -0.15
CA PHE A 31 18.64 15.05 -1.17
C PHE A 31 18.50 15.63 -2.56
N ALA A 32 19.33 15.15 -3.48
CA ALA A 32 19.23 15.50 -4.89
C ALA A 32 18.11 14.65 -5.58
N PRO A 33 17.47 15.18 -6.62
CA PRO A 33 16.51 14.42 -7.42
C PRO A 33 17.13 13.12 -7.95
N GLY A 34 16.46 12.00 -7.75
CA GLY A 34 16.94 10.67 -8.16
C GLY A 34 18.00 10.05 -7.25
N GLU A 35 18.43 10.73 -6.21
CA GLU A 35 19.43 10.23 -5.27
C GLU A 35 18.91 9.01 -4.49
N MET A 36 19.80 8.04 -4.27
CA MET A 36 19.54 6.87 -3.43
C MET A 36 19.75 7.21 -1.96
N PHE A 37 18.85 6.80 -1.11
CA PHE A 37 18.94 6.98 0.32
C PHE A 37 18.35 5.78 1.07
N TYR A 38 18.66 5.67 2.35
CA TYR A 38 18.12 4.67 3.26
C TYR A 38 17.22 5.34 4.29
N SER A 39 16.09 4.70 4.54
CA SER A 39 15.17 5.10 5.60
C SER A 39 15.20 4.07 6.72
N ALA A 40 15.18 4.53 7.95
CA ALA A 40 15.04 3.67 9.11
C ALA A 40 13.93 4.20 10.03
N LEU A 41 13.15 3.29 10.59
CA LEU A 41 12.25 3.56 11.70
C LEU A 41 12.99 3.20 12.99
N VAL A 42 13.19 4.16 13.84
CA VAL A 42 13.87 3.98 15.12
C VAL A 42 12.93 4.29 16.27
N ARG A 43 13.08 3.56 17.38
CA ARG A 43 12.35 3.85 18.59
C ARG A 43 13.19 4.76 19.48
N ARG A 44 12.75 5.99 19.70
CA ARG A 44 13.42 6.94 20.59
C ARG A 44 12.44 7.47 21.63
N ARG A 45 12.78 7.34 22.90
CA ARG A 45 12.00 7.87 24.04
C ARG A 45 10.51 7.48 23.97
N GLY A 46 10.22 6.25 23.53
CA GLY A 46 8.83 5.76 23.41
C GLY A 46 8.07 6.18 22.16
N ALA A 47 8.65 7.03 21.31
CA ALA A 47 8.12 7.39 20.00
C ALA A 47 8.85 6.64 18.86
N VAL A 48 8.16 6.47 17.75
CA VAL A 48 8.77 5.95 16.51
C VAL A 48 9.06 7.13 15.60
N GLU A 49 10.32 7.27 15.22
CA GLU A 49 10.81 8.33 14.34
C GLU A 49 11.34 7.72 13.04
N ARG A 50 11.19 8.44 11.95
CA ARG A 50 11.81 8.10 10.67
C ARG A 50 13.09 8.90 10.50
N LEU A 51 14.18 8.23 10.16
CA LEU A 51 15.45 8.82 9.78
C LEU A 51 15.73 8.47 8.32
N ASP A 52 15.99 9.48 7.50
CA ASP A 52 16.42 9.30 6.11
C ASP A 52 17.91 9.67 6.00
N MET A 53 18.72 8.77 5.48
CA MET A 53 20.19 8.91 5.42
C MET A 53 20.69 8.69 4.00
N ALA A 54 21.55 9.56 3.50
CA ALA A 54 22.17 9.41 2.20
C ALA A 54 22.98 8.11 2.12
N ALA A 55 23.03 7.49 0.93
CA ALA A 55 23.70 6.20 0.75
C ALA A 55 25.20 6.25 1.11
N GLU A 56 25.85 7.40 0.92
CA GLU A 56 27.26 7.63 1.20
C GLU A 56 27.61 7.61 2.71
N VAL A 57 26.63 7.92 3.57
CA VAL A 57 26.83 7.92 5.03
C VAL A 57 26.13 6.76 5.71
N TRP A 58 25.50 5.85 4.95
CA TRP A 58 24.84 4.69 5.48
C TRP A 58 25.85 3.61 5.88
N GLN A 59 25.91 3.28 7.16
CA GLN A 59 26.78 2.24 7.72
C GLN A 59 25.99 1.01 8.23
N GLY A 60 24.71 0.97 7.93
CA GLY A 60 23.80 -0.05 8.45
C GLY A 60 22.66 0.56 9.27
N PRO A 61 21.66 -0.27 9.66
CA PRO A 61 20.56 0.21 10.46
C PRO A 61 21.04 0.75 11.81
N PRO A 62 20.58 1.93 12.26
CA PRO A 62 20.85 2.46 13.59
C PRO A 62 20.42 1.49 14.69
N GLU A 63 21.01 1.61 15.87
CA GLU A 63 20.53 0.91 17.06
C GLU A 63 19.05 1.25 17.30
N GLU A 64 18.31 0.29 17.86
CA GLU A 64 16.85 0.39 18.07
C GLU A 64 16.01 0.57 16.79
N SER A 65 16.56 0.24 15.60
CA SER A 65 15.79 0.19 14.37
C SER A 65 14.73 -0.90 14.40
N ILE A 66 13.48 -0.50 14.14
CA ILE A 66 12.35 -1.41 13.99
C ILE A 66 12.33 -1.99 12.57
N ALA A 67 12.65 -1.15 11.58
CA ALA A 67 12.70 -1.51 10.17
C ALA A 67 13.59 -0.53 9.42
N TRP A 68 14.11 -0.96 8.27
CA TRP A 68 14.82 -0.08 7.34
C TRP A 68 14.60 -0.54 5.91
N TRP A 69 14.73 0.40 4.96
CA TRP A 69 14.60 0.14 3.52
C TRP A 69 15.36 1.17 2.70
N ARG A 70 15.61 0.83 1.45
CA ARG A 70 16.26 1.70 0.47
C ARG A 70 15.21 2.36 -0.42
N SER A 71 15.38 3.63 -0.70
CA SER A 71 14.52 4.43 -1.55
C SER A 71 15.32 5.29 -2.51
N ARG A 72 14.64 5.83 -3.50
CA ARG A 72 15.17 6.85 -4.40
C ARG A 72 14.39 8.14 -4.19
N TYR A 73 15.11 9.26 -4.06
CA TYR A 73 14.46 10.55 -3.89
C TYR A 73 13.72 10.94 -5.19
N PRO A 74 12.48 11.45 -5.12
CA PRO A 74 11.72 11.81 -6.31
C PRO A 74 12.49 12.77 -7.21
N GLN A 75 12.45 12.54 -8.53
CA GLN A 75 12.98 13.50 -9.48
C GLN A 75 12.04 14.70 -9.58
N ALA A 76 12.60 15.93 -9.55
CA ALA A 76 11.81 17.13 -9.79
C ALA A 76 11.28 17.09 -11.24
N GLY A 77 9.98 17.16 -11.40
CA GLY A 77 9.35 17.12 -12.73
C GLY A 77 9.08 15.72 -13.30
N ALA A 78 9.54 14.65 -12.67
CA ALA A 78 8.97 13.35 -12.89
C ALA A 78 7.56 13.36 -12.26
N ALA A 79 6.57 13.77 -13.04
CA ALA A 79 5.24 13.21 -12.84
C ALA A 79 5.47 11.70 -12.91
N GLY A 80 5.57 11.04 -11.78
CA GLY A 80 5.58 9.58 -11.73
C GLY A 80 4.38 9.09 -12.53
N PRO A 81 4.43 7.86 -13.06
CA PRO A 81 3.33 7.36 -13.85
C PRO A 81 2.02 7.71 -13.16
N THR A 82 1.14 8.41 -13.88
CA THR A 82 -0.11 8.89 -13.32
C THR A 82 -1.00 7.69 -13.05
N LEU A 83 -1.45 7.55 -11.82
CA LEU A 83 -2.38 6.48 -11.47
C LEU A 83 -3.66 6.60 -12.28
N ALA A 84 -4.11 5.52 -12.87
CA ALA A 84 -5.36 5.47 -13.62
C ALA A 84 -6.54 5.99 -12.76
N PRO A 85 -7.44 6.78 -13.35
CA PRO A 85 -8.63 7.28 -12.66
C PRO A 85 -9.47 6.13 -12.07
N PRO A 86 -10.14 6.33 -10.94
CA PRO A 86 -10.97 5.31 -10.32
C PRO A 86 -12.02 4.71 -11.25
N ASP A 87 -12.62 5.51 -12.12
CA ASP A 87 -13.66 5.05 -13.05
C ASP A 87 -13.09 4.05 -14.06
N VAL A 88 -11.90 4.32 -14.61
CA VAL A 88 -11.21 3.42 -15.54
C VAL A 88 -10.87 2.09 -14.86
N LEU A 89 -10.47 2.13 -13.59
CA LEU A 89 -10.16 0.91 -12.83
C LEU A 89 -11.43 0.12 -12.47
N LEU A 90 -12.55 0.79 -12.24
CA LEU A 90 -13.84 0.13 -12.04
C LEU A 90 -14.33 -0.53 -13.35
N ASP A 91 -14.16 0.12 -14.51
CA ASP A 91 -14.47 -0.47 -15.82
C ASP A 91 -13.58 -1.70 -16.09
N ALA A 92 -12.30 -1.63 -15.73
CA ALA A 92 -11.39 -2.78 -15.82
C ALA A 92 -11.84 -3.94 -14.90
N LEU A 93 -12.26 -3.64 -13.66
CA LEU A 93 -12.78 -4.64 -12.72
C LEU A 93 -13.99 -5.38 -13.28
N GLU A 94 -14.90 -4.65 -13.93
CA GLU A 94 -16.09 -5.20 -14.58
C GLU A 94 -15.73 -6.03 -15.82
N SER A 95 -14.80 -5.56 -16.63
CA SER A 95 -14.30 -6.29 -17.81
C SER A 95 -13.63 -7.62 -17.45
N LEU A 96 -12.88 -7.66 -16.34
CA LEU A 96 -12.22 -8.87 -15.86
C LEU A 96 -13.19 -9.94 -15.38
N GLU A 97 -14.41 -9.57 -14.98
CA GLU A 97 -15.47 -10.52 -14.62
C GLU A 97 -15.84 -11.42 -15.80
N ALA A 98 -16.01 -10.83 -16.97
CA ALA A 98 -16.32 -11.57 -18.19
C ALA A 98 -15.12 -12.37 -18.73
N GLY A 99 -13.90 -11.93 -18.41
CA GLY A 99 -12.66 -12.55 -18.87
C GLY A 99 -12.17 -13.76 -18.05
N GLY A 100 -12.71 -13.97 -16.84
CA GLY A 100 -12.35 -15.10 -15.98
C GLY A 100 -10.93 -14.99 -15.37
N ASP A 101 -10.33 -13.80 -15.32
CA ASP A 101 -9.00 -13.58 -14.70
C ASP A 101 -9.18 -13.21 -13.22
N ASP A 102 -9.57 -14.20 -12.43
CA ASP A 102 -9.85 -14.01 -11.00
C ASP A 102 -8.66 -13.46 -10.19
N PRO A 103 -7.41 -13.92 -10.37
CA PRO A 103 -6.28 -13.38 -9.62
C PRO A 103 -6.07 -11.88 -9.86
N LEU A 104 -6.11 -11.44 -11.10
CA LEU A 104 -5.96 -10.03 -11.45
C LEU A 104 -7.14 -9.21 -10.93
N ARG A 105 -8.37 -9.73 -11.08
CA ARG A 105 -9.60 -9.10 -10.60
C ARG A 105 -9.58 -8.90 -9.09
N TYR A 106 -9.18 -9.93 -8.34
CA TYR A 106 -9.05 -9.88 -6.89
C TYR A 106 -8.02 -8.84 -6.44
N MET A 107 -6.83 -8.86 -7.03
CA MET A 107 -5.77 -7.89 -6.71
C MET A 107 -6.18 -6.44 -7.05
N LEU A 108 -6.89 -6.23 -8.15
CA LEU A 108 -7.43 -4.92 -8.53
C LEU A 108 -8.50 -4.45 -7.54
N ALA A 109 -9.40 -5.33 -7.10
CA ALA A 109 -10.41 -5.01 -6.10
C ALA A 109 -9.77 -4.58 -4.77
N LEU A 110 -8.74 -5.28 -4.29
CA LEU A 110 -7.99 -4.90 -3.09
C LEU A 110 -7.30 -3.53 -3.24
N GLN A 111 -6.75 -3.21 -4.41
CA GLN A 111 -6.18 -1.89 -4.68
C GLN A 111 -7.25 -0.78 -4.65
N LEU A 112 -8.44 -1.05 -5.15
CA LEU A 112 -9.57 -0.13 -5.10
C LEU A 112 -10.07 0.08 -3.65
N VAL A 113 -10.04 -0.95 -2.81
CA VAL A 113 -10.32 -0.83 -1.36
C VAL A 113 -9.25 0.05 -0.69
N ARG A 114 -7.97 -0.22 -0.95
CA ARG A 114 -6.87 0.59 -0.42
C ARG A 114 -6.99 2.08 -0.80
N ARG A 115 -7.53 2.36 -1.98
CA ARG A 115 -7.82 3.73 -2.47
C ARG A 115 -9.16 4.28 -1.98
N ARG A 116 -9.91 3.54 -1.16
CA ARG A 116 -11.22 3.92 -0.64
C ARG A 116 -12.29 4.12 -1.72
N VAL A 117 -12.10 3.52 -2.90
CA VAL A 117 -13.08 3.48 -3.99
C VAL A 117 -14.13 2.41 -3.74
N LEU A 118 -13.66 1.24 -3.28
CA LEU A 118 -14.49 0.12 -2.84
C LEU A 118 -14.43 -0.04 -1.32
N ARG A 119 -15.45 -0.69 -0.76
CA ARG A 119 -15.51 -1.15 0.63
C ARG A 119 -15.89 -2.61 0.65
N ILE A 120 -15.26 -3.39 1.51
CA ILE A 120 -15.69 -4.77 1.76
C ILE A 120 -17.00 -4.72 2.54
N VAL A 121 -17.96 -5.51 2.11
CA VAL A 121 -19.22 -5.72 2.83
C VAL A 121 -19.01 -6.94 3.71
N ASP A 122 -19.08 -6.71 5.01
CA ASP A 122 -19.05 -7.76 6.03
C ASP A 122 -20.50 -7.97 6.47
N ASP A 123 -21.28 -8.73 5.69
CA ASP A 123 -22.68 -9.04 6.00
C ASP A 123 -22.76 -10.47 6.56
N PRO A 124 -22.93 -10.61 7.87
CA PRO A 124 -23.05 -11.92 8.49
C PRO A 124 -24.36 -12.66 8.12
N ALA A 125 -25.31 -11.97 7.48
CA ALA A 125 -26.58 -12.52 7.01
C ALA A 125 -26.56 -12.87 5.50
N ALA A 126 -25.56 -12.38 4.74
CA ALA A 126 -25.36 -12.86 3.40
C ALA A 126 -24.93 -14.34 3.48
N GLU A 127 -25.65 -15.22 2.81
CA GLU A 127 -25.12 -16.56 2.50
C GLU A 127 -23.79 -16.32 1.79
N SER A 128 -22.72 -16.31 2.57
CA SER A 128 -21.36 -16.15 2.06
C SER A 128 -21.10 -17.39 1.23
N ASP A 129 -21.15 -17.21 -0.07
CA ASP A 129 -20.64 -18.18 -1.02
C ASP A 129 -19.17 -18.39 -0.62
N GLU A 130 -18.88 -19.57 -0.02
CA GLU A 130 -17.54 -19.86 0.49
C GLU A 130 -16.54 -19.59 -0.63
N GLY A 131 -15.68 -18.59 -0.45
CA GLY A 131 -14.69 -18.19 -1.43
C GLY A 131 -15.02 -16.94 -2.27
N THR A 132 -16.02 -16.16 -1.91
CA THR A 132 -16.35 -14.90 -2.60
C THR A 132 -16.37 -13.72 -1.62
N LEU A 133 -15.75 -12.61 -1.99
CA LEU A 133 -15.84 -11.35 -1.28
C LEU A 133 -16.79 -10.40 -2.00
N THR A 134 -17.65 -9.74 -1.24
CA THR A 134 -18.54 -8.69 -1.75
C THR A 134 -17.97 -7.32 -1.43
N PHE A 135 -17.92 -6.48 -2.45
CA PHE A 135 -17.45 -5.08 -2.34
C PHE A 135 -18.57 -4.15 -2.79
N THR A 136 -18.72 -3.01 -2.13
CA THR A 136 -19.65 -1.95 -2.53
C THR A 136 -18.92 -0.72 -3.01
N CYS A 137 -19.43 -0.09 -4.08
CA CYS A 137 -18.97 1.19 -4.62
C CYS A 137 -20.06 2.24 -4.45
N ARG A 138 -19.85 3.19 -3.55
CA ARG A 138 -20.80 4.30 -3.36
C ARG A 138 -20.98 5.18 -4.59
N LYS A 139 -19.91 5.35 -5.39
CA LYS A 139 -19.95 6.22 -6.56
C LYS A 139 -20.83 5.67 -7.68
N ARG A 140 -20.87 4.32 -7.82
CA ARG A 140 -21.68 3.63 -8.85
C ARG A 140 -22.95 3.01 -8.28
N ASP A 141 -23.15 3.11 -6.97
CA ASP A 141 -24.27 2.46 -6.26
C ASP A 141 -24.41 0.99 -6.66
N ARG A 142 -23.28 0.28 -6.66
CA ARG A 142 -23.17 -1.10 -7.17
C ARG A 142 -22.34 -1.97 -6.25
N GLU A 143 -22.70 -3.25 -6.21
CA GLU A 143 -21.93 -4.31 -5.57
C GLU A 143 -21.15 -5.12 -6.60
N TYR A 144 -19.94 -5.56 -6.19
CA TYR A 144 -19.07 -6.41 -6.97
C TYR A 144 -18.75 -7.66 -6.17
N ARG A 145 -19.02 -8.83 -6.73
CA ARG A 145 -18.66 -10.11 -6.16
C ARG A 145 -17.35 -10.57 -6.81
N VAL A 146 -16.35 -10.84 -6.00
CA VAL A 146 -15.01 -11.21 -6.48
C VAL A 146 -14.57 -12.48 -5.78
N ARG A 147 -14.16 -13.48 -6.53
CA ARG A 147 -13.63 -14.73 -5.99
C ARG A 147 -12.41 -14.45 -5.11
N LEU A 148 -12.41 -15.02 -3.92
CA LEU A 148 -11.25 -15.02 -3.03
C LEU A 148 -10.16 -15.88 -3.65
N VAL A 149 -8.95 -15.36 -3.73
CA VAL A 149 -7.78 -16.03 -4.32
C VAL A 149 -6.77 -16.26 -3.21
N ASP A 150 -6.14 -17.40 -3.21
CA ASP A 150 -5.06 -17.66 -2.26
C ASP A 150 -3.77 -16.89 -2.62
N ALA A 151 -2.80 -16.91 -1.71
CA ALA A 151 -1.55 -16.17 -1.89
C ALA A 151 -0.73 -16.69 -3.08
N ALA A 152 -0.80 -17.98 -3.41
CA ALA A 152 -0.07 -18.56 -4.53
C ALA A 152 -0.69 -18.15 -5.87
N GLU A 153 -2.01 -18.17 -5.98
CA GLU A 153 -2.73 -17.66 -7.15
C GLU A 153 -2.50 -16.16 -7.35
N ALA A 154 -2.56 -15.36 -6.28
CA ALA A 154 -2.34 -13.92 -6.33
C ALA A 154 -0.89 -13.56 -6.72
N ALA A 155 0.08 -14.40 -6.37
CA ALA A 155 1.50 -14.26 -6.72
C ALA A 155 1.88 -14.98 -8.02
N ALA A 156 0.93 -15.55 -8.75
CA ALA A 156 1.20 -16.25 -10.01
C ALA A 156 1.91 -15.32 -11.02
N ASP A 157 2.75 -15.94 -11.86
CA ASP A 157 3.58 -15.23 -12.84
C ASP A 157 2.75 -14.25 -13.70
N GLY A 158 3.20 -13.00 -13.72
CA GLY A 158 2.63 -11.94 -14.53
C GLY A 158 1.41 -11.21 -13.93
N VAL A 159 0.80 -11.66 -12.84
CA VAL A 159 -0.33 -10.95 -12.20
C VAL A 159 0.08 -9.56 -11.75
N GLU A 160 1.23 -9.45 -11.08
CA GLU A 160 1.75 -8.15 -10.61
C GLU A 160 2.06 -7.20 -11.77
N ALA A 161 2.68 -7.68 -12.84
CA ALA A 161 2.99 -6.86 -14.02
C ALA A 161 1.70 -6.38 -14.71
N ARG A 162 0.69 -7.24 -14.85
CA ARG A 162 -0.61 -6.87 -15.43
C ARG A 162 -1.37 -5.90 -14.54
N LEU A 163 -1.32 -6.08 -13.22
CA LEU A 163 -1.88 -5.13 -12.26
C LEU A 163 -1.20 -3.77 -12.37
N ALA A 164 0.13 -3.75 -12.44
CA ALA A 164 0.88 -2.51 -12.62
C ALA A 164 0.48 -1.80 -13.93
N ALA A 165 0.33 -2.54 -15.02
CA ALA A 165 -0.12 -1.99 -16.31
C ALA A 165 -1.52 -1.36 -16.23
N LEU A 166 -2.43 -1.92 -15.44
CA LEU A 166 -3.76 -1.34 -15.21
C LEU A 166 -3.72 -0.11 -14.29
N LEU A 167 -2.85 -0.15 -13.27
CA LEU A 167 -2.78 0.92 -12.28
C LEU A 167 -2.11 2.19 -12.80
N TRP A 168 -1.20 2.05 -13.76
CA TRP A 168 -0.41 3.14 -14.28
C TRP A 168 -0.86 3.47 -15.72
N SER A 169 -1.58 4.57 -15.88
CA SER A 169 -1.88 5.12 -17.19
C SER A 169 -0.80 6.15 -17.55
N GLY A 170 0.02 5.84 -18.51
CA GLY A 170 1.00 6.76 -19.04
C GLY A 170 2.22 6.00 -19.54
N ASP A 171 2.56 6.20 -20.80
CA ASP A 171 3.83 5.76 -21.37
C ASP A 171 4.97 6.26 -20.49
N ALA A 172 5.84 5.34 -20.08
CA ALA A 172 7.17 5.67 -19.68
C ALA A 172 7.87 6.18 -20.96
N ALA A 173 7.85 7.51 -21.17
CA ALA A 173 8.69 8.14 -22.17
C ALA A 173 10.13 8.17 -21.65
#